data_beef44776c4cc5a6a2a266b8d542d9d4
#
_entry.id   beef44776c4cc5a6a2a266b8d542d9d4
#
_cell.length_a   1.000
_cell.length_b   1.000
_cell.length_c   1.000
_cell.angle_alpha   90.00
_cell.angle_beta   90.00
_cell.angle_gamma   90.00
#
_symmetry.space_group_name_H-M   'P 1'
#
loop_
_entity.id
_entity.type
_entity.pdbx_description
1 polymer ?
#
loop_
_entity_poly.entity_id
_entity_poly.type
_entity_poly.pdbx_seq_one_letter_code
_entity_poly.pdbx_strand_id
1 'polypeptide(L)'
;MKDKFLIDTPPPTISGNLHIGHIFSYTQGDLIAQYQKLLGKELIYPFCFDNNGIPTGKLASNKSIRGTDNIINFSIEKSNEYYKTFQDCGILFENHSYHTYNQLAIDIAYKAFDILKQKGIAYKANTQYLYSEKLKTSISQSELNEDGLIERTGEIPILKEGEGWFINIKDHIPGIRKMIDQIDFKPEKYKKRIYDWCDNIQFDWSISRERNFGIPIPNEDTFTFDTWFISALTPQIAWSSYKGYNDMDNCPIFDMRFQSHDIIRTWAFYTIAMSYFLKNQIPWRTLMITGHTLDGNGDKFSKSSGNATLPTPLIDKYGISGIRFWSFSSSLGTDTKLDENKMKIGWRITNKLKNAEKFINMQISNGWIGENQSLINEWHKAKSQIFDYLDNYEIDKANDLMYQFFWDIFCSRWIEDSKKESQSLTLKFIIDEIKPIIKIFLSE
;
A
#
# COMPACT_ATOMS: atom_id res chain seq x y z
N MET A 1 28.13 -2.47 1.61
CA MET A 1 26.88 -1.94 1.00
C MET A 1 25.84 -1.89 2.10
N LYS A 2 25.01 -0.84 2.18
CA LYS A 2 23.88 -0.83 3.11
C LYS A 2 22.92 -1.96 2.76
N ASP A 3 22.38 -2.63 3.78
CA ASP A 3 21.29 -3.57 3.57
C ASP A 3 20.10 -2.84 2.93
N LYS A 4 19.44 -3.49 1.97
CA LYS A 4 18.29 -2.92 1.25
C LYS A 4 17.00 -3.46 1.81
N PHE A 5 15.95 -2.64 1.77
CA PHE A 5 14.59 -3.05 2.05
C PHE A 5 13.69 -2.66 0.89
N LEU A 6 13.13 -3.66 0.23
CA LEU A 6 12.36 -3.51 -1.00
C LEU A 6 10.87 -3.58 -0.71
N ILE A 7 10.13 -2.55 -1.16
CA ILE A 7 8.69 -2.44 -0.95
C ILE A 7 7.98 -2.38 -2.30
N ASP A 8 7.06 -3.32 -2.52
CA ASP A 8 6.12 -3.28 -3.64
C ASP A 8 4.81 -2.63 -3.20
N THR A 9 4.27 -1.73 -4.00
CA THR A 9 3.01 -1.04 -3.71
C THR A 9 1.94 -1.39 -4.72
N PRO A 10 0.68 -1.63 -4.28
CA PRO A 10 -0.42 -1.73 -5.21
C PRO A 10 -0.61 -0.37 -5.88
N PRO A 11 -0.55 -0.28 -7.22
CA PRO A 11 -0.71 1.00 -7.90
C PRO A 11 -2.15 1.51 -7.76
N PRO A 12 -2.38 2.70 -7.19
CA PRO A 12 -3.73 3.25 -7.11
C PRO A 12 -4.25 3.55 -8.52
N THR A 13 -5.46 3.10 -8.78
CA THR A 13 -6.13 3.34 -10.07
C THR A 13 -6.55 4.80 -10.18
N ILE A 14 -6.27 5.43 -11.31
CA ILE A 14 -6.69 6.80 -11.62
C ILE A 14 -8.19 6.83 -11.93
N SER A 15 -9.02 7.02 -10.91
CA SER A 15 -10.48 6.88 -10.99
C SER A 15 -11.28 8.02 -10.32
N GLY A 16 -10.63 9.13 -9.99
CA GLY A 16 -11.21 10.30 -9.30
C GLY A 16 -10.23 10.85 -8.26
N ASN A 17 -10.70 11.51 -7.21
CA ASN A 17 -9.82 12.02 -6.17
C ASN A 17 -9.44 10.91 -5.16
N LEU A 18 -8.27 11.06 -4.52
CA LEU A 18 -7.94 10.28 -3.34
C LEU A 18 -8.88 10.65 -2.18
N HIS A 19 -9.22 9.68 -1.37
CA HIS A 19 -9.95 9.88 -0.12
C HIS A 19 -9.12 9.35 1.07
N ILE A 20 -9.55 9.68 2.26
CA ILE A 20 -8.83 9.35 3.50
C ILE A 20 -8.52 7.84 3.64
N GLY A 21 -9.32 6.97 3.03
CA GLY A 21 -9.07 5.52 3.02
C GLY A 21 -7.81 5.11 2.29
N HIS A 22 -7.45 5.79 1.19
CA HIS A 22 -6.15 5.57 0.54
C HIS A 22 -5.02 5.99 1.47
N ILE A 23 -5.14 7.19 2.06
CA ILE A 23 -4.12 7.72 2.97
C ILE A 23 -3.90 6.79 4.15
N PHE A 24 -4.97 6.28 4.77
CA PHE A 24 -4.92 5.33 5.88
C PHE A 24 -4.08 4.09 5.53
N SER A 25 -4.39 3.42 4.43
CA SER A 25 -3.70 2.20 4.01
C SER A 25 -2.22 2.44 3.70
N TYR A 26 -1.93 3.49 2.92
CA TYR A 26 -0.54 3.81 2.55
C TYR A 26 0.29 4.31 3.72
N THR A 27 -0.32 5.04 4.67
CA THR A 27 0.35 5.49 5.89
C THR A 27 0.78 4.30 6.75
N GLN A 28 -0.04 3.25 6.86
CA GLN A 28 0.34 2.04 7.61
C GLN A 28 1.56 1.33 7.00
N GLY A 29 1.62 1.21 5.66
CA GLY A 29 2.79 0.66 4.98
C GLY A 29 4.04 1.53 5.12
N ASP A 30 3.86 2.85 5.05
CA ASP A 30 4.92 3.83 5.20
C ASP A 30 5.59 3.82 6.59
N LEU A 31 4.85 3.50 7.65
CA LEU A 31 5.45 3.37 8.99
C LEU A 31 6.57 2.32 9.00
N ILE A 32 6.32 1.16 8.40
CA ILE A 32 7.34 0.10 8.31
C ILE A 32 8.51 0.55 7.42
N ALA A 33 8.24 1.26 6.33
CA ALA A 33 9.28 1.82 5.48
C ALA A 33 10.19 2.79 6.27
N GLN A 34 9.59 3.74 6.99
CA GLN A 34 10.34 4.70 7.81
C GLN A 34 11.08 4.03 8.95
N TYR A 35 10.50 3.00 9.57
CA TYR A 35 11.18 2.19 10.58
C TYR A 35 12.43 1.50 10.02
N GLN A 36 12.33 0.85 8.87
CA GLN A 36 13.48 0.20 8.23
C GLN A 36 14.58 1.22 7.84
N LYS A 37 14.18 2.43 7.43
CA LYS A 37 15.10 3.54 7.20
C LYS A 37 15.78 4.02 8.49
N LEU A 38 15.03 4.09 9.60
CA LEU A 38 15.58 4.41 10.93
C LEU A 38 16.62 3.38 11.37
N LEU A 39 16.45 2.11 11.03
CA LEU A 39 17.44 1.04 11.24
C LEU A 39 18.66 1.14 10.30
N GLY A 40 18.71 2.13 9.41
CA GLY A 40 19.84 2.42 8.53
C GLY A 40 19.82 1.69 7.18
N LYS A 41 18.73 1.00 6.82
CA LYS A 41 18.59 0.36 5.52
C LYS A 41 18.38 1.37 4.40
N GLU A 42 18.82 1.00 3.19
CA GLU A 42 18.49 1.71 1.95
C GLU A 42 17.11 1.24 1.48
N LEU A 43 16.16 2.16 1.31
CA LEU A 43 14.84 1.80 0.81
C LEU A 43 14.83 1.76 -0.72
N ILE A 44 14.21 0.72 -1.29
CA ILE A 44 13.74 0.70 -2.66
C ILE A 44 12.21 0.69 -2.58
N TYR A 45 11.61 1.86 -2.75
CA TYR A 45 10.20 2.13 -2.53
C TYR A 45 9.63 3.00 -3.67
N PRO A 46 9.70 2.53 -4.93
CA PRO A 46 9.13 3.26 -6.06
C PRO A 46 7.60 3.21 -5.97
N PHE A 47 6.97 4.30 -6.36
CA PHE A 47 5.51 4.41 -6.35
C PHE A 47 4.95 4.20 -7.74
N CYS A 48 3.95 3.31 -7.88
CA CYS A 48 3.29 3.01 -9.14
C CYS A 48 1.89 3.63 -9.21
N PHE A 49 1.46 3.99 -10.43
CA PHE A 49 0.09 4.38 -10.73
C PHE A 49 -0.51 3.48 -11.81
N ASP A 50 -1.72 2.95 -11.56
CA ASP A 50 -2.50 2.23 -12.55
C ASP A 50 -3.34 3.21 -13.37
N ASN A 51 -2.88 3.51 -14.57
CA ASN A 51 -3.50 4.48 -15.46
C ASN A 51 -3.98 3.90 -16.81
N ASN A 52 -4.06 2.60 -16.94
CA ASN A 52 -4.50 1.93 -18.17
C ASN A 52 -5.85 1.21 -18.06
N GLY A 53 -6.56 1.35 -16.94
CA GLY A 53 -7.78 0.64 -16.63
C GLY A 53 -9.07 1.31 -17.13
N ILE A 54 -10.17 0.53 -17.13
CA ILE A 54 -11.52 1.01 -17.42
C ILE A 54 -11.91 2.25 -16.58
N PRO A 55 -11.60 2.32 -15.27
CA PRO A 55 -11.93 3.50 -14.47
C PRO A 55 -11.28 4.79 -14.97
N THR A 56 -10.04 4.72 -15.45
CA THR A 56 -9.33 5.87 -16.04
C THR A 56 -10.01 6.36 -17.31
N GLY A 57 -10.33 5.46 -18.22
CA GLY A 57 -11.06 5.79 -19.44
C GLY A 57 -12.44 6.39 -19.17
N LYS A 58 -13.18 5.87 -18.18
CA LYS A 58 -14.47 6.41 -17.74
C LYS A 58 -14.34 7.81 -17.14
N LEU A 59 -13.33 8.05 -16.29
CA LEU A 59 -13.07 9.37 -15.72
C LEU A 59 -12.75 10.40 -16.79
N ALA A 60 -11.90 10.06 -17.76
CA ALA A 60 -11.59 10.90 -18.91
C ALA A 60 -12.83 11.20 -19.76
N SER A 61 -13.64 10.16 -20.04
CA SER A 61 -14.90 10.29 -20.77
C SER A 61 -15.89 11.24 -20.11
N ASN A 62 -16.03 11.18 -18.80
CA ASN A 62 -16.91 12.07 -18.03
C ASN A 62 -16.45 13.54 -18.11
N LYS A 63 -15.16 13.77 -18.39
CA LYS A 63 -14.58 15.10 -18.62
C LYS A 63 -14.49 15.48 -20.11
N SER A 64 -15.16 14.72 -20.97
CA SER A 64 -15.16 14.91 -22.43
C SER A 64 -13.79 14.78 -23.10
N ILE A 65 -12.82 14.14 -22.42
CA ILE A 65 -11.50 13.84 -22.98
C ILE A 65 -11.61 12.60 -23.87
N ARG A 66 -11.11 12.68 -25.10
CA ARG A 66 -11.17 11.64 -26.13
C ARG A 66 -9.80 11.43 -26.74
N GLY A 67 -9.57 10.23 -27.31
CA GLY A 67 -8.30 9.83 -27.90
C GLY A 67 -7.30 9.32 -26.87
N THR A 68 -6.59 8.26 -27.24
CA THR A 68 -5.67 7.54 -26.34
C THR A 68 -4.63 8.46 -25.71
N ASP A 69 -3.95 9.27 -26.51
CA ASP A 69 -2.88 10.17 -26.04
C ASP A 69 -3.42 11.21 -25.03
N ASN A 70 -4.58 11.78 -25.30
CA ASN A 70 -5.20 12.75 -24.40
C ASN A 70 -5.61 12.10 -23.06
N ILE A 71 -6.10 10.85 -23.10
CA ILE A 71 -6.45 10.10 -21.89
C ILE A 71 -5.19 9.77 -21.07
N ILE A 72 -4.09 9.39 -21.73
CA ILE A 72 -2.81 9.12 -21.09
C ILE A 72 -2.29 10.40 -20.41
N ASN A 73 -2.19 11.51 -21.14
CA ASN A 73 -1.72 12.78 -20.60
C ASN A 73 -2.55 13.21 -19.38
N PHE A 74 -3.87 13.16 -19.49
CA PHE A 74 -4.76 13.43 -18.37
C PHE A 74 -4.51 12.51 -17.18
N SER A 75 -4.25 11.22 -17.41
CA SER A 75 -3.98 10.27 -16.34
C SER A 75 -2.64 10.53 -15.65
N ILE A 76 -1.64 10.99 -16.38
CA ILE A 76 -0.33 11.38 -15.84
C ILE A 76 -0.48 12.64 -14.96
N GLU A 77 -1.21 13.66 -15.41
CA GLU A 77 -1.51 14.86 -14.61
C GLU A 77 -2.20 14.48 -13.28
N LYS A 78 -3.21 13.61 -13.34
CA LYS A 78 -3.89 13.11 -12.15
C LYS A 78 -2.99 12.27 -11.23
N SER A 79 -2.07 11.51 -11.78
CA SER A 79 -1.08 10.78 -10.99
C SER A 79 -0.17 11.74 -10.21
N ASN A 80 0.22 12.86 -10.79
CA ASN A 80 1.01 13.89 -10.11
C ASN A 80 0.23 14.53 -8.96
N GLU A 81 -1.08 14.76 -9.12
CA GLU A 81 -1.93 15.23 -8.02
C GLU A 81 -2.00 14.20 -6.88
N TYR A 82 -2.12 12.90 -7.21
CA TYR A 82 -2.10 11.83 -6.22
C TYR A 82 -0.77 11.77 -5.49
N TYR A 83 0.32 11.80 -6.22
CA TYR A 83 1.67 11.78 -5.66
C TYR A 83 1.88 12.92 -4.66
N LYS A 84 1.50 14.14 -5.07
CA LYS A 84 1.53 15.31 -4.19
C LYS A 84 0.69 15.10 -2.92
N THR A 85 -0.53 14.58 -3.04
CA THR A 85 -1.41 14.32 -1.90
C THR A 85 -0.77 13.32 -0.92
N PHE A 86 -0.13 12.27 -1.41
CA PHE A 86 0.59 11.33 -0.56
C PHE A 86 1.80 11.98 0.14
N GLN A 87 2.57 12.81 -0.57
CA GLN A 87 3.67 13.57 0.03
C GLN A 87 3.15 14.54 1.11
N ASP A 88 2.06 15.26 0.84
CA ASP A 88 1.41 16.17 1.80
C ASP A 88 0.91 15.42 3.05
N CYS A 89 0.72 14.10 2.97
CA CYS A 89 0.41 13.21 4.11
C CYS A 89 1.64 12.58 4.78
N GLY A 90 2.85 13.00 4.41
CA GLY A 90 4.10 12.55 5.00
C GLY A 90 4.48 11.11 4.64
N ILE A 91 3.98 10.59 3.50
CA ILE A 91 4.35 9.27 3.01
C ILE A 91 5.68 9.38 2.27
N LEU A 92 6.64 8.56 2.70
CA LEU A 92 8.01 8.57 2.20
C LEU A 92 8.14 7.63 1.02
N PHE A 93 8.08 8.18 -0.20
CA PHE A 93 8.49 7.43 -1.38
C PHE A 93 9.97 7.69 -1.67
N GLU A 94 10.68 6.62 -1.96
CA GLU A 94 12.06 6.67 -2.42
C GLU A 94 12.10 6.17 -3.87
N ASN A 95 13.04 6.73 -4.66
CA ASN A 95 13.21 6.43 -6.06
C ASN A 95 12.09 7.03 -6.97
N HIS A 96 12.11 6.66 -8.24
CA HIS A 96 11.20 7.23 -9.22
C HIS A 96 9.81 6.61 -9.16
N SER A 97 8.77 7.43 -9.29
CA SER A 97 7.42 6.92 -9.58
C SER A 97 7.36 6.39 -11.01
N TYR A 98 6.48 5.43 -11.25
CA TYR A 98 6.25 4.88 -12.57
C TYR A 98 4.74 4.69 -12.83
N HIS A 99 4.40 4.54 -14.10
CA HIS A 99 3.02 4.35 -14.54
C HIS A 99 2.90 3.02 -15.26
N THR A 100 1.78 2.33 -15.11
CA THR A 100 1.53 1.09 -15.84
C THR A 100 1.45 1.29 -17.36
N TYR A 101 1.30 2.53 -17.81
CA TYR A 101 1.29 2.91 -19.24
C TYR A 101 2.62 3.52 -19.74
N ASN A 102 3.72 3.36 -19.02
CA ASN A 102 5.03 3.80 -19.54
C ASN A 102 5.69 2.70 -20.39
N GLN A 103 6.63 3.08 -21.25
CA GLN A 103 7.27 2.15 -22.19
C GLN A 103 7.94 0.97 -21.47
N LEU A 104 8.62 1.23 -20.36
CA LEU A 104 9.28 0.17 -19.58
C LEU A 104 8.26 -0.87 -19.05
N ALA A 105 7.11 -0.43 -18.55
CA ALA A 105 6.06 -1.34 -18.08
C ALA A 105 5.43 -2.13 -19.25
N ILE A 106 5.25 -1.49 -20.41
CA ILE A 106 4.76 -2.12 -21.64
C ILE A 106 5.76 -3.20 -22.11
N ASP A 107 7.05 -2.89 -22.17
CA ASP A 107 8.09 -3.83 -22.60
C ASP A 107 8.18 -5.05 -21.66
N ILE A 108 8.03 -4.82 -20.36
CA ILE A 108 7.98 -5.91 -19.35
C ILE A 108 6.74 -6.78 -19.55
N ALA A 109 5.57 -6.15 -19.78
CA ALA A 109 4.33 -6.87 -20.02
C ALA A 109 4.40 -7.73 -21.29
N TYR A 110 4.96 -7.19 -22.37
CA TYR A 110 5.15 -7.93 -23.62
C TYR A 110 6.12 -9.11 -23.45
N LYS A 111 7.25 -8.88 -22.79
CA LYS A 111 8.19 -9.95 -22.48
C LYS A 111 7.58 -11.03 -21.60
N ALA A 112 6.84 -10.64 -20.55
CA ALA A 112 6.13 -11.59 -19.68
C ALA A 112 5.12 -12.40 -20.48
N PHE A 113 4.32 -11.76 -21.34
CA PHE A 113 3.34 -12.44 -22.18
C PHE A 113 4.00 -13.44 -23.14
N ASP A 114 5.12 -13.10 -23.76
CA ASP A 114 5.86 -13.99 -24.65
C ASP A 114 6.42 -15.22 -23.89
N ILE A 115 6.95 -15.03 -22.68
CA ILE A 115 7.41 -16.13 -21.81
C ILE A 115 6.24 -17.06 -21.48
N LEU A 116 5.07 -16.51 -21.13
CA LEU A 116 3.89 -17.29 -20.79
C LEU A 116 3.34 -18.08 -21.99
N LYS A 117 3.37 -17.49 -23.19
CA LYS A 117 3.01 -18.21 -24.45
C LYS A 117 3.98 -19.37 -24.72
N GLN A 118 5.29 -19.14 -24.62
CA GLN A 118 6.29 -20.17 -24.83
C GLN A 118 6.15 -21.34 -23.85
N LYS A 119 5.70 -21.06 -22.63
CA LYS A 119 5.41 -22.08 -21.60
C LYS A 119 4.04 -22.75 -21.77
N GLY A 120 3.22 -22.33 -22.73
CA GLY A 120 1.84 -22.81 -22.89
C GLY A 120 0.88 -22.39 -21.77
N ILE A 121 1.29 -21.42 -20.93
CA ILE A 121 0.47 -20.89 -19.82
C ILE A 121 -0.51 -19.82 -20.35
N ALA A 122 -0.04 -18.92 -21.24
CA ALA A 122 -0.92 -18.03 -21.97
C ALA A 122 -1.36 -18.69 -23.29
N TYR A 123 -2.66 -18.76 -23.53
CA TYR A 123 -3.22 -19.42 -24.70
C TYR A 123 -4.40 -18.64 -25.27
N LYS A 124 -4.62 -18.76 -26.57
CA LYS A 124 -5.77 -18.18 -27.28
C LYS A 124 -6.80 -19.29 -27.52
N ALA A 125 -8.05 -19.04 -27.21
CA ALA A 125 -9.11 -20.02 -27.40
C ALA A 125 -10.44 -19.33 -27.76
N ASN A 126 -11.26 -20.06 -28.52
CA ASN A 126 -12.69 -19.74 -28.66
C ASN A 126 -13.45 -20.57 -27.61
N THR A 127 -13.88 -19.93 -26.54
CA THR A 127 -14.47 -20.59 -25.36
C THR A 127 -15.49 -19.69 -24.68
N GLN A 128 -16.17 -20.23 -23.68
CA GLN A 128 -17.06 -19.42 -22.83
C GLN A 128 -16.25 -18.62 -21.81
N TYR A 129 -16.59 -17.34 -21.66
CA TYR A 129 -16.04 -16.43 -20.67
C TYR A 129 -17.11 -15.51 -20.08
N LEU A 130 -16.81 -14.95 -18.90
CA LEU A 130 -17.68 -13.99 -18.24
C LEU A 130 -17.67 -12.65 -18.99
N TYR A 131 -18.84 -12.06 -19.22
CA TYR A 131 -19.02 -10.82 -19.96
C TYR A 131 -19.99 -9.87 -19.25
N SER A 132 -19.66 -8.57 -19.29
CA SER A 132 -20.51 -7.50 -18.79
C SER A 132 -21.21 -6.77 -19.95
N GLU A 133 -22.53 -6.81 -19.97
CA GLU A 133 -23.34 -6.09 -20.96
C GLU A 133 -23.24 -4.57 -20.76
N LYS A 134 -23.14 -4.09 -19.50
CA LYS A 134 -22.99 -2.66 -19.21
C LYS A 134 -21.61 -2.12 -19.56
N LEU A 135 -20.55 -2.89 -19.30
CA LEU A 135 -19.17 -2.48 -19.60
C LEU A 135 -18.75 -2.81 -21.04
N LYS A 136 -19.53 -3.66 -21.74
CA LYS A 136 -19.26 -4.11 -23.11
C LYS A 136 -17.87 -4.75 -23.26
N THR A 137 -17.48 -5.59 -22.29
CA THR A 137 -16.17 -6.27 -22.27
C THR A 137 -16.23 -7.57 -21.48
N SER A 138 -15.25 -8.46 -21.74
CA SER A 138 -14.99 -9.62 -20.90
C SER A 138 -14.54 -9.16 -19.50
N ILE A 139 -14.84 -9.99 -18.51
CA ILE A 139 -14.42 -9.77 -17.11
C ILE A 139 -13.78 -11.03 -16.55
N SER A 140 -12.99 -10.86 -15.50
CA SER A 140 -12.41 -11.98 -14.77
C SER A 140 -13.31 -12.39 -13.60
N GLN A 141 -13.25 -13.66 -13.19
CA GLN A 141 -14.02 -14.15 -12.04
C GLN A 141 -13.69 -13.35 -10.75
N SER A 142 -12.48 -12.87 -10.60
CA SER A 142 -12.07 -12.03 -9.45
C SER A 142 -12.79 -10.67 -9.37
N GLU A 143 -13.45 -10.24 -10.43
CA GLU A 143 -14.25 -8.99 -10.47
C GLU A 143 -15.69 -9.21 -9.98
N LEU A 144 -16.04 -10.42 -9.55
CA LEU A 144 -17.33 -10.73 -8.94
C LEU A 144 -17.26 -10.59 -7.43
N ASN A 145 -18.32 -10.08 -6.80
CA ASN A 145 -18.50 -10.08 -5.35
C ASN A 145 -18.93 -11.47 -4.84
N GLU A 146 -19.21 -11.59 -3.55
CA GLU A 146 -19.60 -12.84 -2.90
C GLU A 146 -20.98 -13.35 -3.40
N ASP A 147 -21.84 -12.47 -3.90
CA ASP A 147 -23.14 -12.79 -4.48
C ASP A 147 -23.05 -13.17 -5.97
N GLY A 148 -21.83 -13.19 -6.55
CA GLY A 148 -21.61 -13.47 -7.97
C GLY A 148 -21.94 -12.30 -8.91
N LEU A 149 -22.15 -11.11 -8.37
CA LEU A 149 -22.41 -9.90 -9.15
C LEU A 149 -21.09 -9.20 -9.51
N ILE A 150 -21.07 -8.53 -10.66
CA ILE A 150 -19.93 -7.69 -11.06
C ILE A 150 -19.83 -6.50 -10.10
N GLU A 151 -18.75 -6.40 -9.33
CA GLU A 151 -18.56 -5.37 -8.29
C GLU A 151 -18.79 -3.94 -8.78
N ARG A 152 -18.38 -3.64 -10.03
CA ARG A 152 -18.48 -2.28 -10.61
C ARG A 152 -19.85 -1.87 -11.08
N THR A 153 -20.73 -2.82 -11.43
CA THR A 153 -22.00 -2.53 -12.10
C THR A 153 -23.21 -3.08 -11.36
N GLY A 154 -22.99 -4.02 -10.42
CA GLY A 154 -24.02 -4.75 -9.71
C GLY A 154 -24.84 -5.68 -10.60
N GLU A 155 -24.42 -5.93 -11.85
CA GLU A 155 -25.12 -6.84 -12.76
C GLU A 155 -24.63 -8.29 -12.62
N ILE A 156 -25.50 -9.23 -12.97
CA ILE A 156 -25.11 -10.63 -13.12
C ILE A 156 -24.33 -10.76 -14.44
N PRO A 157 -23.11 -11.35 -14.42
CA PRO A 157 -22.39 -11.59 -15.67
C PRO A 157 -23.11 -12.61 -16.54
N ILE A 158 -22.98 -12.47 -17.85
CA ILE A 158 -23.43 -13.50 -18.79
C ILE A 158 -22.23 -14.34 -19.24
N LEU A 159 -22.48 -15.59 -19.61
CA LEU A 159 -21.53 -16.41 -20.34
C LEU A 159 -21.64 -16.09 -21.82
N LYS A 160 -20.57 -15.61 -22.44
CA LYS A 160 -20.46 -15.32 -23.87
C LYS A 160 -19.43 -16.27 -24.47
N GLU A 161 -19.73 -16.82 -25.63
CA GLU A 161 -18.75 -17.59 -26.40
C GLU A 161 -18.02 -16.69 -27.38
N GLY A 162 -16.71 -16.82 -27.45
CA GLY A 162 -15.90 -16.01 -28.35
C GLY A 162 -14.42 -16.27 -28.18
N GLU A 163 -13.64 -15.62 -29.04
CA GLU A 163 -12.20 -15.72 -29.02
C GLU A 163 -11.61 -14.76 -27.95
N GLY A 164 -10.58 -15.22 -27.24
CA GLY A 164 -9.88 -14.42 -26.26
C GLY A 164 -8.56 -15.05 -25.83
N TRP A 165 -7.75 -14.28 -25.10
CA TRP A 165 -6.53 -14.73 -24.45
C TRP A 165 -6.76 -15.04 -22.97
N PHE A 166 -6.22 -16.16 -22.53
CA PHE A 166 -6.39 -16.67 -21.18
C PHE A 166 -5.05 -17.09 -20.58
N ILE A 167 -4.95 -17.00 -19.24
CA ILE A 167 -3.87 -17.61 -18.45
C ILE A 167 -4.44 -18.87 -17.78
N ASN A 168 -3.81 -20.01 -18.00
CA ASN A 168 -4.15 -21.27 -17.33
C ASN A 168 -3.80 -21.20 -15.84
N ILE A 169 -4.73 -20.69 -15.05
CA ILE A 169 -4.61 -20.61 -13.58
C ILE A 169 -5.02 -21.93 -12.94
N LYS A 170 -6.08 -22.56 -13.42
CA LYS A 170 -6.72 -23.72 -12.78
C LYS A 170 -5.77 -24.88 -12.57
N ASP A 171 -5.04 -25.28 -13.61
CA ASP A 171 -4.11 -26.41 -13.54
C ASP A 171 -2.88 -26.10 -12.67
N HIS A 172 -2.62 -24.82 -12.42
CA HIS A 172 -1.46 -24.36 -11.67
C HIS A 172 -1.75 -24.01 -10.21
N ILE A 173 -3.00 -24.10 -9.74
CA ILE A 173 -3.38 -23.85 -8.33
C ILE A 173 -2.47 -24.56 -7.33
N PRO A 174 -2.11 -25.86 -7.49
CA PRO A 174 -1.22 -26.52 -6.53
C PRO A 174 0.17 -25.86 -6.42
N GLY A 175 0.70 -25.35 -7.53
CA GLY A 175 1.98 -24.63 -7.56
C GLY A 175 1.86 -23.25 -6.93
N ILE A 176 0.79 -22.50 -7.23
CA ILE A 176 0.51 -21.18 -6.66
C ILE A 176 0.33 -21.28 -5.13
N ARG A 177 -0.36 -22.32 -4.63
CA ARG A 177 -0.52 -22.55 -3.17
C ARG A 177 0.83 -22.75 -2.48
N LYS A 178 1.78 -23.46 -3.09
CA LYS A 178 3.14 -23.60 -2.54
C LYS A 178 3.89 -22.26 -2.44
N MET A 179 3.58 -21.32 -3.32
CA MET A 179 4.12 -19.94 -3.18
C MET A 179 3.43 -19.20 -2.03
N ILE A 180 2.11 -19.32 -1.91
CA ILE A 180 1.34 -18.71 -0.82
C ILE A 180 1.83 -19.22 0.54
N ASP A 181 2.18 -20.51 0.66
CA ASP A 181 2.70 -21.12 1.90
C ASP A 181 3.97 -20.42 2.41
N GLN A 182 4.81 -19.92 1.50
CA GLN A 182 6.09 -19.29 1.80
C GLN A 182 5.95 -17.80 2.17
N ILE A 183 4.78 -17.19 1.98
CA ILE A 183 4.54 -15.77 2.26
C ILE A 183 4.02 -15.61 3.69
N ASP A 184 4.62 -14.68 4.43
CA ASP A 184 4.18 -14.27 5.76
C ASP A 184 3.06 -13.23 5.65
N PHE A 185 1.83 -13.62 6.02
CA PHE A 185 0.67 -12.72 6.03
C PHE A 185 0.56 -12.01 7.38
N LYS A 186 0.49 -10.69 7.34
CA LYS A 186 0.30 -9.84 8.53
C LYS A 186 -1.01 -9.04 8.44
N PRO A 187 -2.09 -9.42 9.14
CA PRO A 187 -2.20 -10.59 10.05
C PRO A 187 -2.45 -11.91 9.29
N GLU A 188 -2.01 -13.01 9.88
CA GLU A 188 -2.06 -14.37 9.28
C GLU A 188 -3.48 -14.83 8.91
N LYS A 189 -4.49 -14.38 9.64
CA LYS A 189 -5.91 -14.73 9.38
C LYS A 189 -6.34 -14.52 7.91
N TYR A 190 -5.70 -13.58 7.21
CA TYR A 190 -6.03 -13.28 5.81
C TYR A 190 -5.46 -14.30 4.81
N LYS A 191 -4.53 -15.16 5.25
CA LYS A 191 -4.03 -16.27 4.43
C LYS A 191 -5.15 -17.25 4.06
N LYS A 192 -6.12 -17.45 4.97
CA LYS A 192 -7.31 -18.24 4.67
C LYS A 192 -8.09 -17.69 3.47
N ARG A 193 -8.22 -16.37 3.33
CA ARG A 193 -9.00 -15.74 2.24
C ARG A 193 -8.45 -16.03 0.85
N ILE A 194 -7.12 -16.11 0.69
CA ILE A 194 -6.50 -16.45 -0.59
C ILE A 194 -6.59 -17.96 -0.86
N TYR A 195 -6.59 -18.82 0.17
CA TYR A 195 -6.87 -20.25 0.00
C TYR A 195 -8.30 -20.52 -0.41
N ASP A 196 -9.28 -19.90 0.27
CA ASP A 196 -10.68 -20.00 -0.10
C ASP A 196 -10.89 -19.55 -1.56
N TRP A 197 -10.16 -18.53 -2.01
CA TRP A 197 -10.16 -18.11 -3.41
C TRP A 197 -9.61 -19.20 -4.35
N CYS A 198 -8.48 -19.78 -4.03
CA CYS A 198 -7.89 -20.89 -4.81
C CYS A 198 -8.85 -22.07 -4.97
N ASP A 199 -9.62 -22.40 -3.92
CA ASP A 199 -10.57 -23.51 -3.94
C ASP A 199 -11.83 -23.21 -4.78
N ASN A 200 -12.14 -21.93 -5.02
CA ASN A 200 -13.34 -21.50 -5.73
C ASN A 200 -13.09 -21.00 -7.18
N ILE A 201 -11.88 -21.11 -7.69
CA ILE A 201 -11.57 -20.70 -9.07
C ILE A 201 -12.19 -21.69 -10.05
N GLN A 202 -13.12 -21.21 -10.88
CA GLN A 202 -13.85 -21.99 -11.89
C GLN A 202 -13.35 -21.72 -13.31
N PHE A 203 -12.83 -20.51 -13.58
CA PHE A 203 -12.41 -20.07 -14.91
C PHE A 203 -10.91 -19.74 -14.91
N ASP A 204 -10.27 -19.99 -16.05
CA ASP A 204 -8.95 -19.42 -16.30
C ASP A 204 -9.04 -17.90 -16.41
N TRP A 205 -7.93 -17.23 -16.13
CA TRP A 205 -7.91 -15.77 -16.12
C TRP A 205 -7.98 -15.21 -17.54
N SER A 206 -9.13 -14.64 -17.90
CA SER A 206 -9.28 -13.88 -19.15
C SER A 206 -8.44 -12.59 -19.08
N ILE A 207 -7.45 -12.45 -19.93
CA ILE A 207 -6.52 -11.30 -19.97
C ILE A 207 -6.75 -10.38 -21.16
N SER A 208 -7.65 -10.71 -22.08
CA SER A 208 -8.01 -9.85 -23.21
C SER A 208 -9.28 -9.05 -22.93
N ARG A 209 -9.27 -7.79 -23.34
CA ARG A 209 -10.41 -6.86 -23.21
C ARG A 209 -10.70 -6.20 -24.54
N GLU A 210 -11.97 -6.25 -24.98
CA GLU A 210 -12.46 -5.50 -26.15
C GLU A 210 -12.69 -4.04 -25.74
N ARG A 211 -11.74 -3.16 -26.00
CA ARG A 211 -11.87 -1.73 -25.65
C ARG A 211 -10.90 -0.84 -26.44
N ASN A 212 -11.26 0.45 -26.56
CA ASN A 212 -10.48 1.44 -27.31
C ASN A 212 -9.35 2.09 -26.50
N PHE A 213 -9.22 1.79 -25.21
CA PHE A 213 -8.19 2.33 -24.32
C PHE A 213 -7.58 1.22 -23.47
N GLY A 214 -6.28 1.10 -23.51
CA GLY A 214 -5.49 0.08 -22.82
C GLY A 214 -4.23 -0.26 -23.61
N ILE A 215 -3.39 -1.12 -23.07
CA ILE A 215 -2.17 -1.60 -23.72
C ILE A 215 -2.56 -2.72 -24.72
N PRO A 216 -2.30 -2.57 -26.02
CA PRO A 216 -2.64 -3.60 -27.00
C PRO A 216 -1.94 -4.93 -26.70
N ILE A 217 -2.61 -6.04 -26.98
CA ILE A 217 -1.94 -7.35 -27.00
C ILE A 217 -1.14 -7.46 -28.31
N PRO A 218 0.13 -7.88 -28.28
CA PRO A 218 0.94 -8.00 -29.49
C PRO A 218 0.30 -8.88 -30.55
N ASN A 219 0.25 -8.39 -31.79
CA ASN A 219 -0.36 -9.04 -32.97
C ASN A 219 -1.89 -9.24 -32.87
N GLU A 220 -2.58 -8.43 -32.07
CA GLU A 220 -4.03 -8.39 -31.98
C GLU A 220 -4.57 -7.00 -32.29
N ASP A 221 -5.51 -6.91 -33.23
CA ASP A 221 -6.06 -5.61 -33.67
C ASP A 221 -7.16 -5.09 -32.73
N THR A 222 -7.84 -5.98 -32.00
CA THR A 222 -9.05 -5.66 -31.23
C THR A 222 -8.92 -5.81 -29.72
N PHE A 223 -7.85 -6.48 -29.27
CA PHE A 223 -7.68 -6.77 -27.85
C PHE A 223 -6.61 -5.91 -27.18
N THR A 224 -6.96 -5.40 -26.00
CA THR A 224 -6.00 -4.84 -25.05
C THR A 224 -5.85 -5.79 -23.86
N PHE A 225 -4.73 -5.70 -23.14
CA PHE A 225 -4.57 -6.42 -21.90
C PHE A 225 -5.58 -5.97 -20.84
N ASP A 226 -6.01 -6.92 -20.02
CA ASP A 226 -6.58 -6.61 -18.71
C ASP A 226 -5.57 -5.79 -17.89
N THR A 227 -6.05 -4.74 -17.21
CA THR A 227 -5.20 -3.91 -16.36
C THR A 227 -4.52 -4.72 -15.25
N TRP A 228 -5.20 -5.76 -14.75
CA TRP A 228 -4.64 -6.66 -13.74
C TRP A 228 -3.41 -7.42 -14.24
N PHE A 229 -3.30 -7.70 -15.55
CA PHE A 229 -2.11 -8.36 -16.11
C PHE A 229 -0.86 -7.51 -15.94
N ILE A 230 -0.95 -6.20 -16.20
CA ILE A 230 0.17 -5.29 -16.01
C ILE A 230 0.41 -5.06 -14.51
N SER A 231 -0.65 -4.83 -13.74
CA SER A 231 -0.56 -4.58 -12.31
C SER A 231 -0.02 -5.78 -11.51
N ALA A 232 -0.17 -7.00 -12.03
CA ALA A 232 0.42 -8.20 -11.45
C ALA A 232 1.94 -8.29 -11.62
N LEU A 233 2.54 -7.44 -12.46
CA LEU A 233 3.98 -7.36 -12.71
C LEU A 233 4.66 -6.24 -11.93
N THR A 234 3.99 -5.65 -10.91
CA THR A 234 4.54 -4.54 -10.13
C THR A 234 5.92 -4.81 -9.54
N PRO A 235 6.28 -5.98 -9.00
CA PRO A 235 7.65 -6.22 -8.53
C PRO A 235 8.69 -6.07 -9.63
N GLN A 236 8.43 -6.67 -10.83
CA GLN A 236 9.33 -6.62 -11.97
C GLN A 236 9.47 -5.20 -12.54
N ILE A 237 8.36 -4.47 -12.59
CA ILE A 237 8.35 -3.07 -13.07
C ILE A 237 9.02 -2.16 -12.07
N ALA A 238 8.75 -2.30 -10.76
CA ALA A 238 9.37 -1.51 -9.69
C ALA A 238 10.89 -1.70 -9.66
N TRP A 239 11.35 -2.95 -9.74
CA TRP A 239 12.78 -3.26 -9.80
C TRP A 239 13.43 -2.65 -11.04
N SER A 240 12.83 -2.85 -12.21
CA SER A 240 13.37 -2.30 -13.47
C SER A 240 13.34 -0.77 -13.49
N SER A 241 12.33 -0.14 -12.90
CA SER A 241 12.26 1.32 -12.74
C SER A 241 13.40 1.84 -11.85
N TYR A 242 13.67 1.17 -10.72
CA TYR A 242 14.83 1.49 -9.88
C TYR A 242 16.16 1.34 -10.62
N LYS A 243 16.30 0.32 -11.46
CA LYS A 243 17.52 0.08 -12.28
C LYS A 243 17.65 1.05 -13.44
N GLY A 244 16.56 1.67 -13.91
CA GLY A 244 16.52 2.53 -15.09
C GLY A 244 16.47 1.79 -16.43
N TYR A 245 16.35 0.46 -16.42
CA TYR A 245 16.21 -0.39 -17.62
C TYR A 245 15.46 -1.69 -17.28
N ASN A 246 15.01 -2.41 -18.32
CA ASN A 246 14.30 -3.69 -18.12
C ASN A 246 15.24 -4.77 -17.56
N ASP A 247 15.13 -5.02 -16.27
CA ASP A 247 15.89 -6.03 -15.52
C ASP A 247 14.97 -7.06 -14.85
N MET A 248 13.81 -7.35 -15.46
CA MET A 248 12.81 -8.24 -14.88
C MET A 248 13.33 -9.65 -14.56
N ASP A 249 14.34 -10.13 -15.32
CA ASP A 249 14.92 -11.45 -15.10
C ASP A 249 15.73 -11.52 -13.80
N ASN A 250 16.28 -10.41 -13.34
CA ASN A 250 17.04 -10.30 -12.10
C ASN A 250 16.21 -9.66 -10.96
N CYS A 251 14.88 -9.55 -11.14
CA CYS A 251 14.01 -9.04 -10.09
C CYS A 251 14.14 -9.91 -8.82
N PRO A 252 14.54 -9.34 -7.67
CA PRO A 252 14.66 -10.06 -6.41
C PRO A 252 13.29 -10.32 -5.80
N ILE A 253 13.27 -11.14 -4.74
CA ILE A 253 12.12 -11.21 -3.84
C ILE A 253 12.09 -9.93 -3.02
N PHE A 254 10.98 -9.21 -3.05
CA PHE A 254 10.78 -8.02 -2.24
C PHE A 254 10.59 -8.39 -0.77
N ASP A 255 10.91 -7.47 0.14
CA ASP A 255 10.77 -7.74 1.56
C ASP A 255 9.30 -7.61 1.98
N MET A 256 8.59 -6.60 1.45
CA MET A 256 7.22 -6.33 1.86
C MET A 256 6.36 -5.85 0.68
N ARG A 257 5.09 -6.23 0.72
CA ARG A 257 3.98 -5.54 0.07
C ARG A 257 2.91 -5.23 1.10
N PHE A 258 2.34 -4.04 1.07
CA PHE A 258 1.14 -3.71 1.84
C PHE A 258 -0.04 -3.48 0.90
N GLN A 259 -1.23 -3.86 1.32
CA GLN A 259 -2.47 -3.65 0.58
C GLN A 259 -3.69 -3.84 1.46
N SER A 260 -4.84 -3.33 1.01
CA SER A 260 -6.12 -3.59 1.67
C SER A 260 -6.61 -5.02 1.42
N HIS A 261 -7.46 -5.53 2.32
CA HIS A 261 -7.94 -6.91 2.29
C HIS A 261 -8.89 -7.23 1.14
N ASP A 262 -9.52 -6.25 0.49
CA ASP A 262 -10.43 -6.44 -0.64
C ASP A 262 -9.72 -6.85 -1.95
N ILE A 263 -8.43 -6.52 -2.08
CA ILE A 263 -7.67 -6.83 -3.28
C ILE A 263 -6.76 -8.07 -3.15
N ILE A 264 -7.04 -8.94 -2.16
CA ILE A 264 -6.32 -10.21 -1.99
C ILE A 264 -6.57 -11.16 -3.16
N ARG A 265 -7.84 -11.27 -3.63
CA ARG A 265 -8.23 -12.15 -4.75
C ARG A 265 -7.75 -11.64 -6.10
N THR A 266 -7.47 -10.36 -6.20
CA THR A 266 -7.01 -9.68 -7.42
C THR A 266 -5.51 -9.46 -7.38
N TRP A 267 -5.04 -8.34 -6.83
CA TRP A 267 -3.61 -7.98 -6.92
C TRP A 267 -2.68 -8.98 -6.27
N ALA A 268 -2.96 -9.40 -5.02
CA ALA A 268 -2.05 -10.33 -4.36
C ALA A 268 -2.00 -11.66 -5.11
N PHE A 269 -3.16 -12.24 -5.41
CA PHE A 269 -3.24 -13.54 -6.08
C PHE A 269 -2.57 -13.50 -7.46
N TYR A 270 -2.91 -12.52 -8.29
CA TYR A 270 -2.34 -12.44 -9.63
C TYR A 270 -0.83 -12.13 -9.63
N THR A 271 -0.34 -11.31 -8.70
CA THR A 271 1.10 -11.07 -8.58
C THR A 271 1.86 -12.33 -8.15
N ILE A 272 1.29 -13.12 -7.22
CA ILE A 272 1.87 -14.41 -6.80
C ILE A 272 1.87 -15.38 -7.98
N ALA A 273 0.77 -15.50 -8.72
CA ALA A 273 0.67 -16.38 -9.88
C ALA A 273 1.67 -15.98 -10.98
N MET A 274 1.78 -14.69 -11.32
CA MET A 274 2.74 -14.23 -12.32
C MET A 274 4.19 -14.46 -11.88
N SER A 275 4.53 -14.23 -10.62
CA SER A 275 5.87 -14.50 -10.09
C SER A 275 6.21 -15.99 -10.12
N TYR A 276 5.23 -16.85 -9.79
CA TYR A 276 5.36 -18.30 -9.95
C TYR A 276 5.59 -18.70 -11.41
N PHE A 277 4.78 -18.20 -12.33
CA PHE A 277 4.89 -18.55 -13.76
C PHE A 277 6.21 -18.07 -14.39
N LEU A 278 6.64 -16.88 -14.06
CA LEU A 278 7.84 -16.28 -14.66
C LEU A 278 9.12 -16.89 -14.08
N LYS A 279 9.20 -17.06 -12.75
CA LYS A 279 10.46 -17.35 -12.04
C LYS A 279 10.36 -18.48 -11.02
N ASN A 280 9.20 -19.08 -10.80
CA ASN A 280 8.96 -20.07 -9.73
C ASN A 280 9.43 -19.59 -8.35
N GLN A 281 9.13 -18.33 -8.02
CA GLN A 281 9.49 -17.70 -6.74
C GLN A 281 8.33 -16.87 -6.19
N ILE A 282 8.37 -16.59 -4.89
CA ILE A 282 7.45 -15.64 -4.26
C ILE A 282 7.80 -14.20 -4.68
N PRO A 283 6.81 -13.30 -4.86
CA PRO A 283 7.10 -11.90 -5.17
C PRO A 283 7.60 -11.12 -3.96
N TRP A 284 7.09 -11.43 -2.75
CA TRP A 284 7.43 -10.77 -1.48
C TRP A 284 7.57 -11.79 -0.34
N ARG A 285 8.36 -11.46 0.67
CA ARG A 285 8.46 -12.23 1.93
C ARG A 285 7.23 -12.01 2.79
N THR A 286 6.80 -10.75 2.93
CA THR A 286 5.69 -10.35 3.79
C THR A 286 4.59 -9.67 3.00
N LEU A 287 3.34 -10.10 3.22
CA LEU A 287 2.13 -9.43 2.74
C LEU A 287 1.40 -8.80 3.93
N MET A 288 1.55 -7.48 4.06
CA MET A 288 0.91 -6.67 5.10
C MET A 288 -0.49 -6.26 4.64
N ILE A 289 -1.51 -6.68 5.37
CA ILE A 289 -2.91 -6.41 5.03
C ILE A 289 -3.44 -5.27 5.91
N THR A 290 -3.92 -4.22 5.27
CA THR A 290 -4.60 -3.09 5.93
C THR A 290 -6.12 -3.27 5.88
N GLY A 291 -6.83 -2.63 6.83
CA GLY A 291 -8.30 -2.56 6.82
C GLY A 291 -8.81 -1.43 5.92
N HIS A 292 -10.13 -1.30 5.86
CA HIS A 292 -10.81 -0.16 5.26
C HIS A 292 -11.04 0.96 6.28
N THR A 293 -11.28 2.15 5.77
CA THR A 293 -11.83 3.24 6.59
C THR A 293 -13.33 3.31 6.40
N LEU A 294 -14.02 3.53 7.53
CA LEU A 294 -15.46 3.63 7.62
C LEU A 294 -15.86 5.05 8.02
N ASP A 295 -17.01 5.51 7.54
CA ASP A 295 -17.60 6.77 7.96
C ASP A 295 -18.23 6.67 9.37
N GLY A 296 -18.87 7.76 9.84
CA GLY A 296 -19.51 7.79 11.14
C GLY A 296 -20.63 6.75 11.33
N ASN A 297 -21.29 6.34 10.24
CA ASN A 297 -22.34 5.33 10.23
C ASN A 297 -21.79 3.90 10.23
N GLY A 298 -20.52 3.72 9.87
CA GLY A 298 -19.88 2.42 9.71
C GLY A 298 -19.87 1.91 8.27
N ASP A 299 -20.21 2.77 7.29
CA ASP A 299 -20.15 2.44 5.89
C ASP A 299 -18.76 2.70 5.32
N LYS A 300 -18.28 1.82 4.43
CA LYS A 300 -17.00 2.00 3.74
C LYS A 300 -17.01 3.31 2.93
N PHE A 301 -15.94 4.11 3.06
CA PHE A 301 -15.74 5.25 2.18
C PHE A 301 -15.62 4.79 0.73
N SER A 302 -16.51 5.26 -0.11
CA SER A 302 -16.45 5.01 -1.54
C SER A 302 -16.89 6.23 -2.35
N LYS A 303 -16.33 6.35 -3.56
CA LYS A 303 -16.70 7.42 -4.48
C LYS A 303 -18.15 7.30 -4.97
N SER A 304 -18.64 6.07 -5.06
CA SER A 304 -20.01 5.77 -5.56
C SER A 304 -21.09 6.10 -4.54
N SER A 305 -20.79 5.99 -3.24
CA SER A 305 -21.74 6.34 -2.16
C SER A 305 -21.73 7.83 -1.80
N GLY A 306 -20.79 8.61 -2.34
CA GLY A 306 -20.71 10.05 -2.11
C GLY A 306 -20.26 10.45 -0.69
N ASN A 307 -19.85 9.49 0.15
CA ASN A 307 -19.39 9.72 1.53
C ASN A 307 -17.87 9.89 1.63
N ALA A 308 -17.14 9.93 0.50
CA ALA A 308 -15.69 9.98 0.47
C ALA A 308 -15.16 11.31 1.07
N THR A 309 -14.50 11.22 2.22
CA THR A 309 -13.83 12.36 2.86
C THR A 309 -12.46 12.59 2.22
N LEU A 310 -12.20 13.82 1.77
CA LEU A 310 -10.90 14.23 1.25
C LEU A 310 -9.89 14.39 2.40
N PRO A 311 -8.60 14.10 2.17
CA PRO A 311 -7.58 14.24 3.21
C PRO A 311 -7.27 15.70 3.57
N THR A 312 -7.28 16.62 2.61
CA THR A 312 -6.85 18.03 2.81
C THR A 312 -7.54 18.73 3.98
N PRO A 313 -8.88 18.73 4.13
CA PRO A 313 -9.52 19.38 5.27
C PRO A 313 -9.11 18.81 6.64
N LEU A 314 -8.77 17.53 6.69
CA LEU A 314 -8.30 16.87 7.91
C LEU A 314 -6.84 17.22 8.21
N ILE A 315 -6.01 17.34 7.16
CA ILE A 315 -4.62 17.82 7.28
C ILE A 315 -4.60 19.26 7.79
N ASP A 316 -5.43 20.15 7.23
CA ASP A 316 -5.52 21.55 7.64
C ASP A 316 -5.93 21.69 9.12
N LYS A 317 -6.79 20.78 9.60
CA LYS A 317 -7.33 20.82 10.97
C LYS A 317 -6.44 20.16 12.01
N TYR A 318 -5.81 19.03 11.68
CA TYR A 318 -5.10 18.18 12.64
C TYR A 318 -3.62 17.95 12.30
N GLY A 319 -3.13 18.53 11.22
CA GLY A 319 -1.78 18.27 10.71
C GLY A 319 -1.60 16.84 10.20
N ILE A 320 -0.43 16.59 9.63
CA ILE A 320 -0.01 15.26 9.18
C ILE A 320 0.06 14.31 10.38
N SER A 321 0.61 14.78 11.49
CA SER A 321 0.77 14.02 12.73
C SER A 321 -0.55 13.46 13.26
N GLY A 322 -1.65 14.21 13.14
CA GLY A 322 -2.97 13.74 13.52
C GLY A 322 -3.46 12.57 12.67
N ILE A 323 -3.33 12.70 11.35
CA ILE A 323 -3.75 11.65 10.41
C ILE A 323 -2.93 10.38 10.62
N ARG A 324 -1.61 10.52 10.75
CA ARG A 324 -0.71 9.38 10.96
C ARG A 324 -1.01 8.66 12.27
N PHE A 325 -1.14 9.38 13.39
CA PHE A 325 -1.47 8.80 14.68
C PHE A 325 -2.78 8.02 14.65
N TRP A 326 -3.82 8.58 14.03
CA TRP A 326 -5.10 7.87 13.84
C TRP A 326 -4.92 6.61 12.98
N SER A 327 -4.14 6.68 11.91
CA SER A 327 -3.91 5.54 11.00
C SER A 327 -3.23 4.36 11.70
N PHE A 328 -2.43 4.62 12.74
CA PHE A 328 -1.74 3.58 13.51
C PHE A 328 -2.50 3.15 14.76
N SER A 329 -3.66 3.71 15.04
CA SER A 329 -4.41 3.41 16.27
C SER A 329 -5.35 2.20 16.17
N SER A 330 -5.22 1.41 15.12
CA SER A 330 -5.96 0.16 14.90
C SER A 330 -5.06 -0.94 14.40
N SER A 331 -5.35 -2.16 14.82
CA SER A 331 -4.60 -3.35 14.39
C SER A 331 -4.74 -3.58 12.89
N LEU A 332 -3.69 -4.11 12.27
CA LEU A 332 -3.69 -4.44 10.85
C LEU A 332 -4.89 -5.29 10.44
N GLY A 333 -5.42 -5.00 9.26
CA GLY A 333 -6.58 -5.71 8.70
C GLY A 333 -7.90 -5.40 9.39
N THR A 334 -7.95 -4.45 10.32
CA THR A 334 -9.19 -4.04 11.00
C THR A 334 -9.79 -2.83 10.32
N ASP A 335 -11.06 -2.92 9.95
CA ASP A 335 -11.80 -1.78 9.42
C ASP A 335 -12.00 -0.73 10.50
N THR A 336 -11.65 0.52 10.21
CA THR A 336 -11.46 1.57 11.21
C THR A 336 -12.32 2.78 10.89
N LYS A 337 -13.12 3.21 11.87
CA LYS A 337 -13.89 4.46 11.75
C LYS A 337 -12.97 5.67 11.79
N LEU A 338 -13.35 6.71 11.06
CA LEU A 338 -12.70 8.02 11.17
C LEU A 338 -12.88 8.55 12.60
N ASP A 339 -11.77 8.82 13.29
CA ASP A 339 -11.77 9.30 14.68
C ASP A 339 -10.93 10.57 14.83
N GLU A 340 -11.64 11.71 14.83
CA GLU A 340 -11.01 13.01 15.01
C GLU A 340 -10.37 13.20 16.40
N ASN A 341 -10.82 12.46 17.43
CA ASN A 341 -10.20 12.54 18.77
C ASN A 341 -8.80 11.91 18.74
N LYS A 342 -8.62 10.81 18.02
CA LYS A 342 -7.30 10.22 17.78
C LYS A 342 -6.40 11.17 16.99
N MET A 343 -6.93 11.86 16.00
CA MET A 343 -6.16 12.88 15.25
C MET A 343 -5.71 14.04 16.13
N LYS A 344 -6.57 14.51 17.05
CA LYS A 344 -6.19 15.54 18.04
C LYS A 344 -5.03 15.12 18.93
N ILE A 345 -4.96 13.82 19.29
CA ILE A 345 -3.83 13.28 20.09
C ILE A 345 -2.53 13.44 19.32
N GLY A 346 -2.46 12.97 18.07
CA GLY A 346 -1.25 13.08 17.24
C GLY A 346 -0.74 14.52 17.11
N TRP A 347 -1.66 15.46 16.82
CA TRP A 347 -1.33 16.89 16.76
C TRP A 347 -0.77 17.44 18.10
N ARG A 348 -1.32 16.99 19.24
CA ARG A 348 -0.85 17.41 20.56
C ARG A 348 0.53 16.85 20.91
N ILE A 349 0.86 15.64 20.49
CA ILE A 349 2.19 15.03 20.73
C ILE A 349 3.28 15.91 20.15
N THR A 350 3.14 16.39 18.92
CA THR A 350 4.11 17.25 18.26
C THR A 350 4.37 18.55 19.05
N ASN A 351 3.30 19.21 19.49
CA ASN A 351 3.44 20.42 20.31
C ASN A 351 4.09 20.11 21.67
N LYS A 352 3.73 19.00 22.30
CA LYS A 352 4.28 18.56 23.57
C LYS A 352 5.77 18.25 23.45
N LEU A 353 6.21 17.63 22.35
CA LEU A 353 7.61 17.34 22.06
C LEU A 353 8.45 18.61 21.97
N LYS A 354 7.99 19.61 21.20
CA LYS A 354 8.66 20.93 21.08
C LYS A 354 8.79 21.62 22.43
N ASN A 355 7.73 21.58 23.26
CA ASN A 355 7.72 22.20 24.57
C ASN A 355 8.65 21.46 25.57
N ALA A 356 8.66 20.13 25.53
CA ALA A 356 9.55 19.30 26.37
C ALA A 356 11.02 19.59 26.04
N GLU A 357 11.38 19.62 24.76
CA GLU A 357 12.75 19.91 24.32
C GLU A 357 13.18 21.32 24.76
N LYS A 358 12.30 22.32 24.58
CA LYS A 358 12.56 23.70 25.03
C LYS A 358 12.79 23.78 26.55
N PHE A 359 11.97 23.10 27.33
CA PHE A 359 12.06 23.09 28.79
C PHE A 359 13.38 22.45 29.26
N ILE A 360 13.76 21.29 28.72
CA ILE A 360 15.01 20.60 29.05
C ILE A 360 16.22 21.49 28.73
N ASN A 361 16.25 22.09 27.54
CA ASN A 361 17.33 22.99 27.14
C ASN A 361 17.42 24.23 28.06
N MET A 362 16.30 24.76 28.54
CA MET A 362 16.26 25.85 29.50
C MET A 362 16.84 25.42 30.87
N GLN A 363 16.52 24.23 31.38
CA GLN A 363 17.10 23.70 32.60
C GLN A 363 18.63 23.60 32.50
N ILE A 364 19.12 23.01 31.40
CA ILE A 364 20.59 22.87 31.17
C ILE A 364 21.26 24.25 31.11
N SER A 365 20.68 25.23 30.42
CA SER A 365 21.19 26.59 30.30
C SER A 365 21.25 27.32 31.64
N ASN A 366 20.37 26.96 32.58
CA ASN A 366 20.35 27.51 33.94
C ASN A 366 21.27 26.75 34.92
N GLY A 367 22.09 25.84 34.43
CA GLY A 367 23.04 25.05 35.23
C GLY A 367 22.40 23.87 35.99
N TRP A 368 21.15 23.56 35.70
CA TRP A 368 20.48 22.37 36.24
C TRP A 368 20.93 21.14 35.45
N ILE A 369 22.06 20.55 35.88
CA ILE A 369 22.67 19.38 35.25
C ILE A 369 22.62 18.21 36.22
N GLY A 370 22.07 17.08 35.78
CA GLY A 370 21.99 15.85 36.59
C GLY A 370 21.72 14.65 35.71
N GLU A 371 22.12 13.48 36.20
CA GLU A 371 22.00 12.21 35.53
C GLU A 371 21.20 11.21 36.36
N ASN A 372 20.45 10.32 35.69
CA ASN A 372 19.69 9.26 36.33
C ASN A 372 19.68 8.01 35.45
N GLN A 373 20.53 7.05 35.80
CA GLN A 373 20.69 5.80 35.03
C GLN A 373 19.42 4.94 35.01
N SER A 374 18.59 5.03 36.07
CA SER A 374 17.34 4.26 36.10
C SER A 374 16.38 4.66 34.97
N LEU A 375 16.29 5.98 34.67
CA LEU A 375 15.45 6.47 33.57
C LEU A 375 15.96 6.00 32.20
N ILE A 376 17.28 5.94 32.03
CA ILE A 376 17.91 5.41 30.80
C ILE A 376 17.51 3.94 30.61
N ASN A 377 17.56 3.14 31.67
CA ASN A 377 17.20 1.73 31.62
C ASN A 377 15.70 1.52 31.31
N GLU A 378 14.80 2.33 31.91
CA GLU A 378 13.38 2.31 31.60
C GLU A 378 13.13 2.68 30.12
N TRP A 379 13.84 3.69 29.61
CA TRP A 379 13.75 4.08 28.21
C TRP A 379 14.19 2.95 27.26
N HIS A 380 15.35 2.36 27.50
CA HIS A 380 15.86 1.29 26.66
C HIS A 380 14.91 0.10 26.60
N LYS A 381 14.26 -0.24 27.74
CA LYS A 381 13.22 -1.27 27.77
C LYS A 381 12.00 -0.92 26.91
N ALA A 382 11.51 0.32 27.03
CA ALA A 382 10.38 0.77 26.21
C ALA A 382 10.74 0.82 24.72
N LYS A 383 11.93 1.34 24.37
CA LYS A 383 12.45 1.39 23.01
C LYS A 383 12.55 -0.01 22.39
N SER A 384 13.13 -0.98 23.12
CA SER A 384 13.20 -2.37 22.66
C SER A 384 11.80 -2.93 22.37
N GLN A 385 10.85 -2.71 23.27
CA GLN A 385 9.48 -3.21 23.09
C GLN A 385 8.74 -2.53 21.92
N ILE A 386 8.96 -1.23 21.67
CA ILE A 386 8.41 -0.54 20.48
C ILE A 386 8.96 -1.18 19.21
N PHE A 387 10.27 -1.47 19.16
CA PHE A 387 10.92 -2.09 18.02
C PHE A 387 10.44 -3.53 17.81
N ASP A 388 10.30 -4.32 18.90
CA ASP A 388 9.74 -5.66 18.84
C ASP A 388 8.33 -5.68 18.24
N TYR A 389 7.48 -4.70 18.58
CA TYR A 389 6.16 -4.55 17.99
C TYR A 389 6.23 -4.19 16.50
N LEU A 390 7.14 -3.28 16.10
CA LEU A 390 7.32 -2.90 14.68
C LEU A 390 7.87 -4.06 13.84
N ASP A 391 8.81 -4.85 14.38
CA ASP A 391 9.36 -6.04 13.72
C ASP A 391 8.28 -7.11 13.51
N ASN A 392 7.28 -7.17 14.39
CA ASN A 392 6.15 -8.07 14.28
C ASN A 392 4.93 -7.47 13.56
N TYR A 393 5.05 -6.25 13.01
CA TYR A 393 3.95 -5.52 12.34
C TYR A 393 2.76 -5.22 13.27
N GLU A 394 2.96 -5.17 14.57
CA GLU A 394 1.96 -4.80 15.58
C GLU A 394 1.93 -3.26 15.76
N ILE A 395 1.59 -2.56 14.68
CA ILE A 395 1.72 -1.10 14.56
C ILE A 395 0.89 -0.32 15.59
N ASP A 396 -0.28 -0.83 15.95
CA ASP A 396 -1.16 -0.27 16.98
C ASP A 396 -0.52 -0.32 18.36
N LYS A 397 0.06 -1.47 18.73
CA LYS A 397 0.75 -1.62 20.01
C LYS A 397 2.01 -0.74 20.08
N ALA A 398 2.75 -0.64 18.99
CA ALA A 398 3.91 0.24 18.91
C ALA A 398 3.51 1.72 19.09
N ASN A 399 2.43 2.15 18.41
CA ASN A 399 1.89 3.51 18.52
C ASN A 399 1.39 3.82 19.93
N ASP A 400 0.63 2.90 20.55
CA ASP A 400 0.12 3.08 21.89
C ASP A 400 1.24 3.14 22.95
N LEU A 401 2.25 2.27 22.84
CA LEU A 401 3.39 2.28 23.77
C LEU A 401 4.25 3.54 23.59
N MET A 402 4.50 3.97 22.34
CA MET A 402 5.20 5.24 22.05
C MET A 402 4.45 6.41 22.69
N TYR A 403 3.13 6.49 22.53
CA TYR A 403 2.30 7.52 23.12
C TYR A 403 2.34 7.50 24.65
N GLN A 404 2.06 6.35 25.28
CA GLN A 404 2.07 6.17 26.73
C GLN A 404 3.43 6.52 27.34
N PHE A 405 4.50 6.02 26.74
CA PHE A 405 5.85 6.34 27.21
C PHE A 405 6.14 7.84 27.13
N PHE A 406 5.93 8.44 25.95
CA PHE A 406 6.25 9.85 25.77
C PHE A 406 5.33 10.77 26.59
N TRP A 407 4.04 10.53 26.59
CA TRP A 407 3.08 11.42 27.23
C TRP A 407 3.01 11.25 28.73
N ASP A 408 2.80 10.00 29.20
CA ASP A 408 2.50 9.73 30.61
C ASP A 408 3.78 9.56 31.44
N ILE A 409 4.79 8.86 30.89
CA ILE A 409 6.03 8.58 31.62
C ILE A 409 7.02 9.74 31.47
N PHE A 410 7.44 10.05 30.25
CA PHE A 410 8.46 11.06 30.01
C PHE A 410 7.99 12.48 30.37
N CYS A 411 6.85 12.92 29.78
CA CYS A 411 6.38 14.30 29.99
C CYS A 411 5.67 14.51 31.33
N SER A 412 4.76 13.60 31.74
CA SER A 412 3.92 13.84 32.93
C SER A 412 4.58 13.41 34.24
N ARG A 413 5.58 12.52 34.19
CA ARG A 413 6.30 12.08 35.39
C ARG A 413 7.74 12.66 35.40
N TRP A 414 8.59 12.28 34.48
CA TRP A 414 10.03 12.60 34.55
C TRP A 414 10.33 14.09 34.38
N ILE A 415 9.68 14.78 33.44
CA ILE A 415 9.84 16.24 33.31
C ILE A 415 9.32 16.97 34.57
N GLU A 416 8.23 16.53 35.17
CA GLU A 416 7.72 17.15 36.41
C GLU A 416 8.64 16.87 37.60
N ASP A 417 9.18 15.65 37.72
CA ASP A 417 10.14 15.31 38.79
C ASP A 417 11.47 16.08 38.64
N SER A 418 11.88 16.36 37.42
CA SER A 418 13.11 17.14 37.14
C SER A 418 13.04 18.60 37.65
N LYS A 419 11.84 19.10 37.98
CA LYS A 419 11.70 20.42 38.63
C LYS A 419 12.10 20.42 40.10
N LYS A 420 12.15 19.25 40.73
CA LYS A 420 12.52 19.08 42.12
C LYS A 420 13.98 18.59 42.27
N GLU A 421 14.35 17.63 41.45
CA GLU A 421 15.67 17.02 41.43
C GLU A 421 16.22 17.02 40.02
N SER A 422 17.36 17.62 39.78
CA SER A 422 17.91 17.77 38.45
C SER A 422 18.28 16.42 37.83
N GLN A 423 17.77 16.17 36.63
CA GLN A 423 18.12 15.00 35.81
C GLN A 423 18.14 15.36 34.30
N SER A 424 18.37 16.63 34.00
CA SER A 424 18.17 17.21 32.68
C SER A 424 19.12 16.66 31.61
N LEU A 425 20.34 16.20 31.96
CA LEU A 425 21.22 15.55 30.99
C LEU A 425 20.63 14.21 30.53
N THR A 426 20.08 13.42 31.47
CA THR A 426 19.38 12.18 31.13
C THR A 426 18.14 12.45 30.28
N LEU A 427 17.34 13.45 30.64
CA LEU A 427 16.16 13.81 29.82
C LEU A 427 16.55 14.29 28.42
N LYS A 428 17.66 15.03 28.30
CA LYS A 428 18.21 15.44 27.00
C LYS A 428 18.64 14.25 26.16
N PHE A 429 19.37 13.32 26.74
CA PHE A 429 19.76 12.07 26.08
C PHE A 429 18.52 11.31 25.57
N ILE A 430 17.52 11.12 26.43
CA ILE A 430 16.30 10.36 26.08
C ILE A 430 15.48 11.06 25.01
N ILE A 431 15.30 12.40 25.07
CA ILE A 431 14.51 13.13 24.07
C ILE A 431 15.21 13.11 22.70
N ASP A 432 16.53 13.13 22.66
CA ASP A 432 17.30 13.03 21.42
C ASP A 432 17.16 11.63 20.78
N GLU A 433 17.02 10.58 21.58
CA GLU A 433 16.77 9.22 21.08
C GLU A 433 15.31 8.94 20.72
N ILE A 434 14.32 9.50 21.46
CA ILE A 434 12.91 9.26 21.20
C ILE A 434 12.40 10.06 19.99
N LYS A 435 12.99 11.22 19.73
CA LYS A 435 12.58 12.13 18.65
C LYS A 435 12.59 11.47 17.26
N PRO A 436 13.64 10.73 16.84
CA PRO A 436 13.62 9.97 15.58
C PRO A 436 12.51 8.90 15.55
N ILE A 437 12.20 8.29 16.69
CA ILE A 437 11.13 7.30 16.80
C ILE A 437 9.75 7.97 16.67
N ILE A 438 9.50 9.06 17.40
CA ILE A 438 8.28 9.85 17.24
C ILE A 438 8.11 10.31 15.79
N LYS A 439 9.22 10.70 15.13
CA LYS A 439 9.20 11.16 13.75
C LYS A 439 8.69 10.12 12.77
N ILE A 440 9.04 8.85 12.90
CA ILE A 440 8.50 7.80 11.99
C ILE A 440 6.99 7.62 12.14
N PHE A 441 6.45 7.87 13.34
CA PHE A 441 5.00 7.82 13.56
C PHE A 441 4.30 9.10 13.08
N LEU A 442 4.86 10.27 13.28
CA LEU A 442 4.17 11.55 13.10
C LEU A 442 4.66 12.38 11.91
N SER A 443 5.78 12.04 11.29
CA SER A 443 6.43 12.76 10.16
C SER A 443 6.82 14.22 10.45
N GLU A 444 7.09 14.59 11.74
CA GLU A 444 7.51 15.95 12.12
C GLU A 444 8.86 15.98 12.85
#